data_13c63de15c3de27992e95e2ea9942c0a
#
_entry.id   13c63de15c3de27992e95e2ea9942c0a
#
_cell.length_a   1.000
_cell.length_b   1.000
_cell.length_c   1.000
_cell.angle_alpha   90.00
_cell.angle_beta   90.00
_cell.angle_gamma   90.00
#
_symmetry.space_group_name_H-M   'P 1'
#
loop_
_entity.id
_entity.type
_entity.pdbx_description
1 polymer ?
#
loop_
_entity_poly.entity_id
_entity_poly.type
_entity_poly.pdbx_seq_one_letter_code
_entity_poly.pdbx_strand_id
1 'polypeptide(L)'
;MVNFAPFKKIFFRPPSPRLFSARAGAEIEGSIRRLAEAESRVSDLIGKNADSILVVDRSGTVLFASPAAQAFFEKSEKEFLGRPFGFPLTGGQLAEIEISGPDGLVKTGEMEVIDVKWRGAPASLVTIRDISARKQAEQLKLEVERHIRLEKLKDDLINTVSHELRTPLAITKEAISLVLEKVPGEINDQQAEVLGIANKNIERLARIINELLDVSKIEAGKVDLKKDDIDLSALIRLTAQTFEGKARDKGLELRVELPEEPILGYADEDKLSQIFTNLVDNAIKFTNQGSVEIAARDGEEEITCRVSDTGAGIAREDLPRIFDKFTQFGRKDGPGDRGTGLGLAIVKGLVELHGGTIRVESELGRGTTVSFSLPKMSFNAILKENLSAMVQEAAERKSVFSLLIFAVADFSRLIDEDRERVEQAMKEMADRLRKSLRRRGDRVLYNEGRFYLLLPETKRSDAPFVLERTQENLRQLIAADEFMKDRLRIEAKILSYPEDAVELGKWITPERT
;
A
#
# COMPACT_ATOMS: atom_id res chain seq x y z
N MET A 1 -27.77 -52.37 5.25
CA MET A 1 -29.10 -51.94 5.71
C MET A 1 -29.01 -51.63 7.19
N VAL A 2 -28.96 -50.35 7.56
CA VAL A 2 -28.92 -49.90 8.96
C VAL A 2 -30.37 -49.60 9.37
N ASN A 3 -30.84 -50.26 10.41
CA ASN A 3 -32.21 -50.11 10.89
C ASN A 3 -32.21 -49.10 12.05
N PHE A 4 -32.63 -47.87 11.82
CA PHE A 4 -32.72 -46.84 12.84
C PHE A 4 -34.15 -46.78 13.43
N ALA A 5 -34.24 -46.94 14.74
CA ALA A 5 -35.50 -46.77 15.48
C ALA A 5 -35.41 -45.51 16.37
N PRO A 6 -36.42 -44.65 16.42
CA PRO A 6 -36.44 -43.53 17.33
C PRO A 6 -36.81 -43.91 18.75
N PHE A 7 -36.15 -43.29 19.69
CA PHE A 7 -36.16 -43.61 21.10
C PHE A 7 -37.37 -43.01 21.84
N LYS A 8 -38.35 -43.85 22.17
CA LYS A 8 -39.30 -43.52 23.23
C LYS A 8 -38.98 -44.38 24.46
N LYS A 9 -38.89 -43.75 25.63
CA LYS A 9 -38.81 -44.46 26.91
C LYS A 9 -39.93 -45.47 26.98
N ILE A 10 -39.61 -46.77 26.84
CA ILE A 10 -40.54 -47.89 27.11
C ILE A 10 -40.46 -48.09 28.61
N PHE A 11 -41.54 -47.68 29.31
CA PHE A 11 -41.79 -48.14 30.70
C PHE A 11 -42.17 -49.58 30.64
N PHE A 12 -41.23 -50.47 30.92
CA PHE A 12 -41.55 -51.88 31.24
C PHE A 12 -42.11 -51.97 32.66
N ARG A 13 -43.35 -52.33 32.79
CA ARG A 13 -43.90 -52.85 34.05
C ARG A 13 -43.40 -54.31 34.23
N PRO A 14 -42.66 -54.67 35.30
CA PRO A 14 -42.13 -56.00 35.43
C PRO A 14 -43.32 -56.98 35.67
N PRO A 15 -43.34 -58.18 35.04
CA PRO A 15 -44.27 -59.23 35.38
C PRO A 15 -43.94 -59.79 36.79
N SER A 16 -44.97 -60.26 37.47
CA SER A 16 -44.93 -60.77 38.85
C SER A 16 -43.80 -61.79 39.09
N PRO A 17 -43.19 -61.82 40.29
CA PRO A 17 -41.98 -62.59 40.55
C PRO A 17 -42.25 -64.03 40.87
N ARG A 18 -42.51 -64.89 39.89
CA ARG A 18 -42.38 -66.34 40.01
C ARG A 18 -41.97 -66.89 38.65
N LEU A 19 -40.75 -67.51 38.61
CA LEU A 19 -40.21 -68.32 37.51
C LEU A 19 -39.21 -67.60 36.52
N PHE A 20 -38.25 -66.86 37.02
CA PHE A 20 -37.04 -66.69 36.23
C PHE A 20 -35.82 -66.96 37.11
N SER A 21 -34.95 -67.87 36.70
CA SER A 21 -33.67 -68.07 37.38
C SER A 21 -32.85 -66.79 37.38
N ALA A 22 -32.15 -66.51 38.48
CA ALA A 22 -31.33 -65.28 38.63
C ALA A 22 -30.33 -65.04 37.46
N ARG A 23 -30.03 -66.09 36.71
CA ARG A 23 -29.16 -66.07 35.54
C ARG A 23 -29.83 -65.49 34.28
N ALA A 24 -31.09 -65.76 34.04
CA ALA A 24 -31.83 -65.15 32.94
C ALA A 24 -32.19 -63.72 33.17
N GLY A 25 -32.42 -63.31 34.43
CA GLY A 25 -32.59 -61.89 34.80
C GLY A 25 -31.32 -61.04 34.54
N ALA A 26 -30.16 -61.53 34.89
CA ALA A 26 -28.88 -60.84 34.67
C ALA A 26 -28.50 -60.72 33.15
N GLU A 27 -28.84 -61.72 32.34
CA GLU A 27 -28.65 -61.69 30.87
C GLU A 27 -29.57 -60.67 30.18
N ILE A 28 -30.82 -60.57 30.64
CA ILE A 28 -31.77 -59.55 30.13
C ILE A 28 -31.36 -58.14 30.54
N GLU A 29 -30.98 -57.91 31.81
CA GLU A 29 -30.47 -56.63 32.28
C GLU A 29 -29.18 -56.19 31.54
N GLY A 30 -28.28 -57.18 31.34
CA GLY A 30 -27.03 -56.87 30.57
C GLY A 30 -27.32 -56.59 29.09
N SER A 31 -28.36 -57.16 28.51
CA SER A 31 -28.79 -56.90 27.14
C SER A 31 -29.50 -55.53 27.01
N ILE A 32 -30.37 -55.20 27.99
CA ILE A 32 -31.03 -53.88 28.07
C ILE A 32 -30.01 -52.77 28.26
N ARG A 33 -29.01 -52.98 29.12
CA ARG A 33 -27.94 -52.01 29.36
C ARG A 33 -27.07 -51.78 28.10
N ARG A 34 -26.67 -52.84 27.40
CA ARG A 34 -25.94 -52.76 26.12
C ARG A 34 -26.76 -52.07 25.04
N LEU A 35 -28.06 -52.31 24.98
CA LEU A 35 -28.97 -51.64 24.05
C LEU A 35 -29.06 -50.15 24.37
N ALA A 36 -29.24 -49.77 25.64
CA ALA A 36 -29.28 -48.38 26.08
C ALA A 36 -27.95 -47.64 25.85
N GLU A 37 -26.80 -48.31 26.08
CA GLU A 37 -25.48 -47.74 25.78
C GLU A 37 -25.24 -47.56 24.27
N ALA A 38 -25.67 -48.50 23.44
CA ALA A 38 -25.61 -48.39 21.98
C ALA A 38 -26.51 -47.26 21.47
N GLU A 39 -27.68 -47.14 22.03
CA GLU A 39 -28.67 -46.10 21.79
C GLU A 39 -28.11 -44.69 22.07
N SER A 40 -27.53 -44.54 23.27
CA SER A 40 -26.89 -43.28 23.69
C SER A 40 -25.72 -42.89 22.77
N ARG A 41 -24.89 -43.85 22.37
CA ARG A 41 -23.76 -43.58 21.45
C ARG A 41 -24.23 -43.11 20.07
N VAL A 42 -25.26 -43.71 19.50
CA VAL A 42 -25.82 -43.32 18.21
C VAL A 42 -26.44 -41.92 18.29
N SER A 43 -27.18 -41.66 19.39
CA SER A 43 -27.76 -40.33 19.63
C SER A 43 -26.67 -39.24 19.76
N ASP A 44 -25.59 -39.56 20.49
CA ASP A 44 -24.44 -38.67 20.63
C ASP A 44 -23.71 -38.40 19.31
N LEU A 45 -23.56 -39.41 18.47
CA LEU A 45 -22.95 -39.28 17.14
C LEU A 45 -23.79 -38.40 16.21
N ILE A 46 -25.09 -38.58 16.20
CA ILE A 46 -26.00 -37.74 15.41
C ILE A 46 -26.07 -36.31 15.96
N GLY A 47 -26.10 -36.17 17.29
CA GLY A 47 -26.17 -34.84 17.94
C GLY A 47 -24.91 -34.01 17.79
N LYS A 48 -23.75 -34.65 17.61
CA LYS A 48 -22.45 -33.97 17.40
C LYS A 48 -22.07 -33.80 15.92
N ASN A 49 -22.84 -34.34 15.00
CA ASN A 49 -22.63 -34.16 13.58
C ASN A 49 -22.97 -32.70 13.20
N ALA A 50 -22.06 -32.03 12.52
CA ALA A 50 -22.25 -30.66 12.03
C ALA A 50 -23.24 -30.61 10.85
N ASP A 51 -23.38 -31.71 10.09
CA ASP A 51 -24.31 -31.79 8.97
C ASP A 51 -25.77 -32.00 9.50
N SER A 52 -26.71 -31.32 8.88
CA SER A 52 -28.14 -31.44 9.17
C SER A 52 -28.66 -32.76 8.67
N ILE A 53 -29.25 -33.56 9.55
CA ILE A 53 -29.80 -34.90 9.23
C ILE A 53 -31.31 -34.89 9.45
N LEU A 54 -32.05 -35.26 8.40
CA LEU A 54 -33.50 -35.47 8.47
C LEU A 54 -33.87 -36.86 7.93
N VAL A 55 -34.96 -37.41 8.43
CA VAL A 55 -35.60 -38.59 7.85
C VAL A 55 -37.00 -38.21 7.40
N VAL A 56 -37.30 -38.53 6.15
CA VAL A 56 -38.54 -38.13 5.48
C VAL A 56 -39.22 -39.39 4.92
N ASP A 57 -40.51 -39.52 5.09
CA ASP A 57 -41.26 -40.65 4.53
C ASP A 57 -41.51 -40.48 3.01
N ARG A 58 -42.15 -41.50 2.39
CA ARG A 58 -42.49 -41.46 0.96
C ARG A 58 -43.50 -40.38 0.57
N SER A 59 -44.24 -39.83 1.53
CA SER A 59 -45.18 -38.74 1.31
C SER A 59 -44.49 -37.34 1.40
N GLY A 60 -43.19 -37.32 1.74
CA GLY A 60 -42.44 -36.07 1.95
C GLY A 60 -42.58 -35.52 3.38
N THR A 61 -43.11 -36.28 4.34
CA THR A 61 -43.32 -35.85 5.73
C THR A 61 -42.07 -36.11 6.57
N VAL A 62 -41.64 -35.17 7.37
CA VAL A 62 -40.46 -35.30 8.24
C VAL A 62 -40.78 -36.17 9.45
N LEU A 63 -40.03 -37.27 9.59
CA LEU A 63 -40.11 -38.22 10.69
C LEU A 63 -39.10 -38.00 11.81
N PHE A 64 -37.95 -37.36 11.45
CA PHE A 64 -36.88 -37.06 12.38
C PHE A 64 -36.08 -35.82 11.87
N ALA A 65 -35.61 -35.00 12.79
CA ALA A 65 -34.70 -33.89 12.50
C ALA A 65 -33.62 -33.79 13.58
N SER A 66 -32.33 -33.78 13.18
CA SER A 66 -31.21 -33.60 14.10
C SER A 66 -31.17 -32.17 14.66
N PRO A 67 -30.46 -31.93 15.79
CA PRO A 67 -30.26 -30.57 16.31
C PRO A 67 -29.63 -29.64 15.29
N ALA A 68 -28.69 -30.14 14.48
CA ALA A 68 -28.06 -29.38 13.40
C ALA A 68 -29.10 -28.96 12.33
N ALA A 69 -30.05 -29.84 11.97
CA ALA A 69 -31.12 -29.48 11.05
C ALA A 69 -32.05 -28.42 11.64
N GLN A 70 -32.37 -28.52 12.92
CA GLN A 70 -33.16 -27.49 13.61
C GLN A 70 -32.46 -26.10 13.57
N ALA A 71 -31.14 -26.07 13.81
CA ALA A 71 -30.35 -24.86 13.75
C ALA A 71 -30.20 -24.29 12.32
N PHE A 72 -30.00 -25.17 11.33
CA PHE A 72 -29.85 -24.74 9.93
C PHE A 72 -31.15 -24.12 9.39
N PHE A 73 -32.29 -24.75 9.64
CA PHE A 73 -33.61 -24.28 9.20
C PHE A 73 -34.26 -23.28 10.17
N GLU A 74 -33.66 -23.04 11.34
CA GLU A 74 -34.21 -22.18 12.41
C GLU A 74 -35.61 -22.59 12.85
N LYS A 75 -35.82 -23.90 12.92
CA LYS A 75 -37.09 -24.52 13.32
C LYS A 75 -36.92 -25.47 14.50
N SER A 76 -37.82 -25.40 15.45
CA SER A 76 -37.86 -26.38 16.54
C SER A 76 -38.27 -27.76 16.05
N GLU A 77 -37.96 -28.82 16.81
CA GLU A 77 -38.34 -30.19 16.51
C GLU A 77 -39.89 -30.34 16.27
N LYS A 78 -40.70 -29.62 17.06
CA LYS A 78 -42.16 -29.64 16.95
C LYS A 78 -42.69 -29.02 15.65
N GLU A 79 -41.93 -28.06 15.09
CA GLU A 79 -42.25 -27.41 13.82
C GLU A 79 -41.83 -28.25 12.61
N PHE A 80 -40.92 -29.21 12.81
CA PHE A 80 -40.48 -30.15 11.78
C PHE A 80 -41.30 -31.41 11.72
N LEU A 81 -41.51 -32.07 12.86
CA LEU A 81 -42.13 -33.41 12.90
C LEU A 81 -43.57 -33.37 12.39
N GLY A 82 -43.87 -34.31 11.47
CA GLY A 82 -45.18 -34.42 10.86
C GLY A 82 -45.53 -33.35 9.83
N ARG A 83 -44.56 -32.48 9.45
CA ARG A 83 -44.73 -31.46 8.43
C ARG A 83 -44.08 -31.86 7.11
N PRO A 84 -44.54 -31.36 5.98
CA PRO A 84 -43.86 -31.54 4.70
C PRO A 84 -42.45 -30.93 4.71
N PHE A 85 -41.46 -31.64 4.18
CA PHE A 85 -40.08 -31.15 4.06
C PHE A 85 -39.96 -30.01 3.06
N GLY A 86 -40.76 -30.04 1.98
CA GLY A 86 -40.88 -28.92 1.04
C GLY A 86 -39.81 -28.83 -0.05
N PHE A 87 -38.81 -29.75 -0.06
CA PHE A 87 -37.79 -29.84 -1.11
C PHE A 87 -37.93 -31.17 -1.87
N PRO A 88 -37.52 -31.22 -3.16
CA PRO A 88 -37.55 -32.42 -3.95
C PRO A 88 -36.64 -33.51 -3.37
N LEU A 89 -37.15 -34.73 -3.18
CA LEU A 89 -36.39 -35.88 -2.68
C LEU A 89 -35.94 -36.74 -3.87
N THR A 90 -34.95 -36.26 -4.64
CA THR A 90 -34.38 -37.00 -5.76
C THR A 90 -33.14 -37.75 -5.28
N GLY A 91 -33.24 -39.08 -5.13
CA GLY A 91 -32.14 -39.91 -4.64
C GLY A 91 -30.91 -39.90 -5.55
N GLY A 92 -29.71 -39.91 -4.97
CA GLY A 92 -28.45 -40.11 -5.68
C GLY A 92 -27.85 -38.90 -6.38
N GLN A 93 -28.42 -37.72 -6.23
CA GLN A 93 -27.83 -36.46 -6.75
C GLN A 93 -27.64 -35.44 -5.63
N LEU A 94 -26.49 -34.77 -5.65
CA LEU A 94 -26.23 -33.59 -4.81
C LEU A 94 -27.04 -32.41 -5.35
N ALA A 95 -27.86 -31.79 -4.50
CA ALA A 95 -28.64 -30.60 -4.85
C ALA A 95 -28.31 -29.45 -3.92
N GLU A 96 -28.13 -28.26 -4.46
CA GLU A 96 -28.04 -27.06 -3.66
C GLU A 96 -29.45 -26.56 -3.31
N ILE A 97 -29.66 -26.20 -2.05
CA ILE A 97 -30.91 -25.62 -1.55
C ILE A 97 -30.60 -24.27 -0.90
N GLU A 98 -31.48 -23.30 -1.11
CA GLU A 98 -31.40 -21.99 -0.46
C GLU A 98 -32.55 -21.85 0.53
N ILE A 99 -32.26 -21.38 1.72
CA ILE A 99 -33.21 -21.16 2.80
C ILE A 99 -33.07 -19.71 3.27
N SER A 100 -34.20 -18.99 3.23
CA SER A 100 -34.26 -17.64 3.78
C SER A 100 -34.69 -17.70 5.24
N GLY A 101 -33.84 -17.26 6.14
CA GLY A 101 -34.16 -17.09 7.56
C GLY A 101 -35.12 -15.93 7.82
N PRO A 102 -35.71 -15.85 9.04
CA PRO A 102 -36.62 -14.77 9.44
C PRO A 102 -35.94 -13.39 9.44
N ASP A 103 -34.62 -13.36 9.59
CA ASP A 103 -33.77 -12.16 9.57
C ASP A 103 -33.37 -11.70 8.14
N GLY A 104 -33.85 -12.41 7.11
CA GLY A 104 -33.54 -12.15 5.70
C GLY A 104 -32.17 -12.69 5.25
N LEU A 105 -31.41 -13.38 6.11
CA LEU A 105 -30.18 -14.05 5.72
C LEU A 105 -30.50 -15.32 4.92
N VAL A 106 -29.79 -15.49 3.80
CA VAL A 106 -29.91 -16.69 2.96
C VAL A 106 -28.81 -17.68 3.35
N LYS A 107 -29.21 -18.87 3.80
CA LYS A 107 -28.31 -20.01 4.02
C LYS A 107 -28.35 -20.92 2.80
N THR A 108 -27.19 -21.38 2.35
CA THR A 108 -27.09 -22.35 1.25
C THR A 108 -26.62 -23.69 1.80
N GLY A 109 -27.39 -24.72 1.52
CA GLY A 109 -27.08 -26.11 1.91
C GLY A 109 -26.85 -27.01 0.72
N GLU A 110 -25.85 -27.87 0.79
CA GLU A 110 -25.63 -28.98 -0.13
C GLU A 110 -26.38 -30.21 0.39
N MET A 111 -27.43 -30.62 -0.31
CA MET A 111 -28.35 -31.68 0.11
C MET A 111 -28.07 -32.98 -0.64
N GLU A 112 -27.97 -34.09 0.11
CA GLU A 112 -27.87 -35.45 -0.40
C GLU A 112 -29.05 -36.26 0.14
N VAL A 113 -29.65 -37.09 -0.70
CA VAL A 113 -30.82 -37.96 -0.35
C VAL A 113 -30.47 -39.39 -0.61
N ILE A 114 -30.65 -40.25 0.43
CA ILE A 114 -30.36 -41.68 0.38
C ILE A 114 -31.60 -42.47 0.86
N ASP A 115 -32.00 -43.50 0.12
CA ASP A 115 -33.09 -44.39 0.54
C ASP A 115 -32.69 -45.27 1.73
N VAL A 116 -33.52 -45.27 2.76
CA VAL A 116 -33.29 -46.01 4.00
C VAL A 116 -34.59 -46.72 4.46
N LYS A 117 -34.45 -47.62 5.42
CA LYS A 117 -35.61 -48.13 6.17
C LYS A 117 -35.65 -47.48 7.55
N TRP A 118 -36.73 -46.80 7.84
CA TRP A 118 -36.97 -46.17 9.13
C TRP A 118 -38.11 -46.91 9.85
N ARG A 119 -37.82 -47.52 11.02
CA ARG A 119 -38.78 -48.35 11.77
C ARG A 119 -39.46 -49.42 10.91
N GLY A 120 -38.70 -50.00 9.97
CA GLY A 120 -39.22 -51.06 9.09
C GLY A 120 -39.96 -50.53 7.85
N ALA A 121 -40.32 -49.27 7.78
CA ALA A 121 -40.96 -48.65 6.63
C ALA A 121 -39.93 -47.95 5.70
N PRO A 122 -40.18 -47.90 4.38
CA PRO A 122 -39.32 -47.14 3.45
C PRO A 122 -39.35 -45.64 3.76
N ALA A 123 -38.19 -45.01 3.79
CA ALA A 123 -38.00 -43.59 4.04
C ALA A 123 -36.74 -43.06 3.31
N SER A 124 -36.54 -41.78 3.27
CA SER A 124 -35.33 -41.14 2.74
C SER A 124 -34.56 -40.45 3.87
N LEU A 125 -33.25 -40.68 3.94
CA LEU A 125 -32.32 -39.96 4.76
C LEU A 125 -31.82 -38.74 3.95
N VAL A 126 -32.04 -37.55 4.48
CA VAL A 126 -31.60 -36.29 3.88
C VAL A 126 -30.47 -35.74 4.74
N THR A 127 -29.32 -35.58 4.14
CA THR A 127 -28.16 -34.93 4.76
C THR A 127 -27.96 -33.59 4.10
N ILE A 128 -27.83 -32.52 4.89
CA ILE A 128 -27.61 -31.17 4.38
C ILE A 128 -26.37 -30.60 5.06
N ARG A 129 -25.40 -30.25 4.26
CA ARG A 129 -24.18 -29.53 4.70
C ARG A 129 -24.33 -28.05 4.46
N ASP A 130 -24.15 -27.24 5.50
CA ASP A 130 -24.13 -25.79 5.35
C ASP A 130 -22.85 -25.36 4.58
N ILE A 131 -23.04 -24.79 3.40
CA ILE A 131 -21.98 -24.28 2.54
C ILE A 131 -22.00 -22.75 2.42
N SER A 132 -22.80 -22.05 3.25
CA SER A 132 -22.98 -20.60 3.18
C SER A 132 -21.66 -19.85 3.30
N ALA A 133 -20.83 -20.19 4.31
CA ALA A 133 -19.53 -19.56 4.50
C ALA A 133 -18.56 -19.81 3.31
N ARG A 134 -18.60 -21.04 2.72
CA ARG A 134 -17.79 -21.37 1.55
C ARG A 134 -18.23 -20.55 0.33
N LYS A 135 -19.53 -20.44 0.09
CA LYS A 135 -20.09 -19.65 -1.03
C LYS A 135 -19.79 -18.15 -0.88
N GLN A 136 -19.92 -17.61 0.33
CA GLN A 136 -19.58 -16.22 0.60
C GLN A 136 -18.09 -15.94 0.38
N ALA A 137 -17.19 -16.81 0.85
CA ALA A 137 -15.77 -16.69 0.62
C ALA A 137 -15.39 -16.76 -0.87
N GLU A 138 -16.07 -17.64 -1.63
CA GLU A 138 -15.86 -17.79 -3.07
C GLU A 138 -16.35 -16.54 -3.85
N GLN A 139 -17.53 -16.03 -3.48
CA GLN A 139 -18.04 -14.77 -4.06
C GLN A 139 -17.12 -13.59 -3.78
N LEU A 140 -16.68 -13.44 -2.52
CA LEU A 140 -15.77 -12.37 -2.14
C LEU A 140 -14.44 -12.46 -2.90
N LYS A 141 -13.91 -13.68 -3.08
CA LYS A 141 -12.70 -13.91 -3.86
C LYS A 141 -12.86 -13.47 -5.32
N LEU A 142 -13.96 -13.86 -5.96
CA LEU A 142 -14.27 -13.45 -7.34
C LEU A 142 -14.44 -11.94 -7.48
N GLU A 143 -15.04 -11.29 -6.48
CA GLU A 143 -15.22 -9.84 -6.46
C GLU A 143 -13.87 -9.10 -6.32
N VAL A 144 -12.99 -9.59 -5.45
CA VAL A 144 -11.62 -9.09 -5.30
C VAL A 144 -10.81 -9.30 -6.59
N GLU A 145 -10.85 -10.49 -7.19
CA GLU A 145 -10.16 -10.77 -8.45
C GLU A 145 -10.66 -9.87 -9.59
N ARG A 146 -11.98 -9.63 -9.66
CA ARG A 146 -12.57 -8.71 -10.63
C ARG A 146 -12.08 -7.28 -10.42
N HIS A 147 -12.02 -6.82 -9.17
CA HIS A 147 -11.55 -5.47 -8.83
C HIS A 147 -10.09 -5.26 -9.23
N ILE A 148 -9.22 -6.20 -8.85
CA ILE A 148 -7.79 -6.19 -9.24
C ILE A 148 -7.63 -6.17 -10.76
N ARG A 149 -8.44 -6.95 -11.49
CA ARG A 149 -8.38 -6.99 -12.95
C ARG A 149 -8.80 -5.67 -13.60
N LEU A 150 -9.84 -5.02 -13.06
CA LEU A 150 -10.30 -3.73 -13.56
C LEU A 150 -9.27 -2.63 -13.32
N GLU A 151 -8.65 -2.60 -12.12
CA GLU A 151 -7.55 -1.67 -11.83
C GLU A 151 -6.37 -1.86 -12.77
N LYS A 152 -5.95 -3.10 -12.99
CA LYS A 152 -4.85 -3.40 -13.92
C LYS A 152 -5.16 -2.95 -15.34
N LEU A 153 -6.38 -3.20 -15.83
CA LEU A 153 -6.81 -2.75 -17.17
C LEU A 153 -6.82 -1.22 -17.29
N LYS A 154 -7.28 -0.52 -16.24
CA LYS A 154 -7.24 0.96 -16.16
C LYS A 154 -5.80 1.48 -16.27
N ASP A 155 -4.87 0.88 -15.51
CA ASP A 155 -3.45 1.28 -15.51
C ASP A 155 -2.78 1.02 -16.86
N ASP A 156 -2.99 -0.15 -17.44
CA ASP A 156 -2.44 -0.53 -18.75
C ASP A 156 -2.96 0.41 -19.84
N LEU A 157 -4.26 0.75 -19.80
CA LEU A 157 -4.86 1.70 -20.74
C LEU A 157 -4.22 3.09 -20.62
N ILE A 158 -4.10 3.63 -19.41
CA ILE A 158 -3.52 4.97 -19.16
C ILE A 158 -2.06 5.00 -19.61
N ASN A 159 -1.27 3.99 -19.27
CA ASN A 159 0.13 3.91 -19.67
C ASN A 159 0.28 3.82 -21.20
N THR A 160 -0.50 2.96 -21.86
CA THR A 160 -0.46 2.79 -23.31
C THR A 160 -0.88 4.07 -24.03
N VAL A 161 -2.03 4.64 -23.68
CA VAL A 161 -2.53 5.88 -24.30
C VAL A 161 -1.53 7.02 -24.13
N SER A 162 -0.90 7.13 -22.97
CA SER A 162 0.07 8.21 -22.72
C SER A 162 1.33 8.05 -23.55
N HIS A 163 1.83 6.82 -23.72
CA HIS A 163 2.97 6.55 -24.61
C HIS A 163 2.63 6.87 -26.07
N GLU A 164 1.46 6.42 -26.53
CA GLU A 164 0.99 6.63 -27.90
C GLU A 164 0.69 8.10 -28.21
N LEU A 165 0.33 8.91 -27.20
CA LEU A 165 0.14 10.35 -27.34
C LEU A 165 1.43 11.16 -27.24
N ARG A 166 2.40 10.73 -26.42
CA ARG A 166 3.67 11.47 -26.21
C ARG A 166 4.49 11.54 -27.49
N THR A 167 4.60 10.46 -28.23
CA THR A 167 5.42 10.38 -29.45
C THR A 167 4.94 11.34 -30.54
N PRO A 168 3.68 11.38 -30.99
CA PRO A 168 3.22 12.33 -31.99
C PRO A 168 3.29 13.78 -31.49
N LEU A 169 3.05 14.03 -30.20
CA LEU A 169 3.18 15.37 -29.63
C LEU A 169 4.61 15.87 -29.66
N ALA A 170 5.60 15.02 -29.33
CA ALA A 170 7.02 15.39 -29.40
C ALA A 170 7.43 15.72 -30.84
N ILE A 171 7.03 14.90 -31.83
CA ILE A 171 7.32 15.14 -33.25
C ILE A 171 6.68 16.45 -33.74
N THR A 172 5.41 16.69 -33.34
CA THR A 172 4.70 17.93 -33.74
C THR A 172 5.33 19.16 -33.09
N LYS A 173 5.72 19.07 -31.81
CA LYS A 173 6.44 20.15 -31.12
C LYS A 173 7.75 20.48 -31.81
N GLU A 174 8.54 19.47 -32.13
CA GLU A 174 9.82 19.62 -32.81
C GLU A 174 9.64 20.28 -34.19
N ALA A 175 8.67 19.82 -34.97
CA ALA A 175 8.38 20.43 -36.30
C ALA A 175 7.99 21.90 -36.19
N ILE A 176 7.16 22.28 -35.20
CA ILE A 176 6.79 23.67 -34.97
C ILE A 176 7.99 24.49 -34.47
N SER A 177 8.82 23.96 -33.58
CA SER A 177 10.03 24.63 -33.08
C SER A 177 11.01 24.92 -34.23
N LEU A 178 11.27 23.95 -35.12
CA LEU A 178 12.13 24.15 -36.28
C LEU A 178 11.62 25.28 -37.20
N VAL A 179 10.29 25.38 -37.39
CA VAL A 179 9.72 26.49 -38.21
C VAL A 179 9.83 27.82 -37.50
N LEU A 180 9.60 27.86 -36.17
CA LEU A 180 9.78 29.09 -35.36
C LEU A 180 11.25 29.56 -35.32
N GLU A 181 12.19 28.61 -35.32
CA GLU A 181 13.63 28.86 -35.42
C GLU A 181 14.10 29.21 -36.86
N LYS A 182 13.15 29.25 -37.79
CA LYS A 182 13.37 29.58 -39.23
C LYS A 182 14.31 28.63 -39.97
N VAL A 183 14.47 27.39 -39.47
CA VAL A 183 15.35 26.40 -40.11
C VAL A 183 14.91 26.06 -41.56
N PRO A 184 13.61 25.88 -41.89
CA PRO A 184 13.16 25.61 -43.25
C PRO A 184 13.02 26.87 -44.12
N GLY A 185 13.11 28.09 -43.52
CA GLY A 185 12.96 29.34 -44.23
C GLY A 185 12.34 30.45 -43.38
N GLU A 186 12.30 31.67 -43.88
CA GLU A 186 11.74 32.84 -43.20
C GLU A 186 10.21 32.70 -43.01
N ILE A 187 9.73 33.15 -41.88
CA ILE A 187 8.29 33.23 -41.53
C ILE A 187 7.94 34.69 -41.21
N ASN A 188 6.73 35.11 -41.54
CA ASN A 188 6.25 36.44 -41.15
C ASN A 188 5.70 36.42 -39.69
N ASP A 189 5.49 37.63 -39.12
CA ASP A 189 5.06 37.79 -37.74
C ASP A 189 3.72 37.11 -37.43
N GLN A 190 2.81 37.13 -38.37
CA GLN A 190 1.49 36.49 -38.23
C GLN A 190 1.60 34.95 -38.20
N GLN A 191 2.51 34.37 -39.00
CA GLN A 191 2.81 32.93 -38.98
C GLN A 191 3.51 32.57 -37.65
N ALA A 192 4.47 33.40 -37.18
CA ALA A 192 5.14 33.19 -35.93
C ALA A 192 4.13 33.20 -34.73
N GLU A 193 3.18 34.12 -34.75
CA GLU A 193 2.11 34.21 -33.72
C GLU A 193 1.26 32.95 -33.70
N VAL A 194 0.76 32.48 -34.87
CA VAL A 194 -0.10 31.28 -34.97
C VAL A 194 0.67 30.03 -34.53
N LEU A 195 1.93 29.89 -34.96
CA LEU A 195 2.79 28.78 -34.57
C LEU A 195 3.12 28.82 -33.07
N GLY A 196 3.33 30.02 -32.50
CA GLY A 196 3.49 30.20 -31.06
C GLY A 196 2.27 29.73 -30.24
N ILE A 197 1.06 30.04 -30.73
CA ILE A 197 -0.19 29.56 -30.12
C ILE A 197 -0.26 28.02 -30.19
N ALA A 198 0.08 27.44 -31.35
CA ALA A 198 0.08 25.99 -31.53
C ALA A 198 1.08 25.30 -30.60
N ASN A 199 2.31 25.83 -30.48
CA ASN A 199 3.35 25.31 -29.61
C ASN A 199 2.92 25.31 -28.13
N LYS A 200 2.34 26.42 -27.64
CA LYS A 200 1.80 26.52 -26.29
C LYS A 200 0.71 25.48 -26.02
N ASN A 201 -0.16 25.20 -26.98
CA ASN A 201 -1.21 24.18 -26.81
C ASN A 201 -0.64 22.76 -26.78
N ILE A 202 0.40 22.47 -27.57
CA ILE A 202 1.09 21.17 -27.54
C ILE A 202 1.78 20.97 -26.19
N GLU A 203 2.48 21.98 -25.67
CA GLU A 203 3.12 21.95 -24.35
C GLU A 203 2.09 21.72 -23.24
N ARG A 204 0.95 22.38 -23.33
CA ARG A 204 -0.15 22.19 -22.40
C ARG A 204 -0.68 20.75 -22.44
N LEU A 205 -0.88 20.19 -23.65
CA LEU A 205 -1.39 18.80 -23.82
C LEU A 205 -0.38 17.78 -23.29
N ALA A 206 0.90 17.97 -23.56
CA ALA A 206 1.98 17.14 -23.03
C ALA A 206 2.02 17.16 -21.48
N ARG A 207 1.81 18.33 -20.86
CA ARG A 207 1.71 18.49 -19.42
C ARG A 207 0.51 17.71 -18.85
N ILE A 208 -0.68 17.84 -19.47
CA ILE A 208 -1.89 17.12 -19.05
C ILE A 208 -1.67 15.61 -19.06
N ILE A 209 -1.05 15.08 -20.13
CA ILE A 209 -0.76 13.64 -20.25
C ILE A 209 0.20 13.17 -19.16
N ASN A 210 1.28 13.92 -18.88
CA ASN A 210 2.23 13.57 -17.86
C ASN A 210 1.61 13.64 -16.45
N GLU A 211 0.82 14.67 -16.15
CA GLU A 211 0.12 14.80 -14.88
C GLU A 211 -0.91 13.67 -14.67
N LEU A 212 -1.62 13.24 -15.73
CA LEU A 212 -2.54 12.11 -15.66
C LEU A 212 -1.81 10.80 -15.35
N LEU A 213 -0.63 10.59 -15.97
CA LEU A 213 0.24 9.47 -15.67
C LEU A 213 0.74 9.49 -14.22
N ASP A 214 1.18 10.67 -13.73
CA ASP A 214 1.66 10.81 -12.36
C ASP A 214 0.56 10.46 -11.36
N VAL A 215 -0.65 11.00 -11.54
CA VAL A 215 -1.81 10.66 -10.70
C VAL A 215 -2.10 9.16 -10.72
N SER A 216 -2.11 8.54 -11.92
CA SER A 216 -2.36 7.11 -12.04
C SER A 216 -1.32 6.26 -11.31
N LYS A 217 -0.02 6.61 -11.44
CA LYS A 217 1.06 5.91 -10.74
C LYS A 217 0.99 6.08 -9.22
N ILE A 218 0.64 7.28 -8.74
CA ILE A 218 0.45 7.56 -7.32
C ILE A 218 -0.69 6.70 -6.76
N GLU A 219 -1.84 6.66 -7.43
CA GLU A 219 -3.00 5.85 -7.00
C GLU A 219 -2.72 4.35 -6.99
N ALA A 220 -1.98 3.87 -7.97
CA ALA A 220 -1.59 2.47 -8.06
C ALA A 220 -0.47 2.09 -7.06
N GLY A 221 0.04 3.04 -6.26
CA GLY A 221 1.19 2.80 -5.37
C GLY A 221 2.47 2.42 -6.12
N LYS A 222 2.59 2.82 -7.41
CA LYS A 222 3.71 2.45 -8.30
C LYS A 222 4.79 3.54 -8.40
N VAL A 223 4.75 4.53 -7.53
CA VAL A 223 5.78 5.54 -7.45
C VAL A 223 6.83 5.09 -6.45
N ASP A 224 7.99 4.69 -6.94
CA ASP A 224 9.15 4.43 -6.09
C ASP A 224 9.86 5.74 -5.81
N LEU A 225 9.86 6.18 -4.55
CA LEU A 225 10.61 7.35 -4.13
C LEU A 225 12.10 7.03 -4.05
N LYS A 226 12.90 7.88 -4.69
CA LYS A 226 14.37 7.83 -4.59
C LYS A 226 14.82 8.80 -3.50
N LYS A 227 14.50 8.46 -2.25
CA LYS A 227 14.86 9.29 -1.12
C LYS A 227 16.39 9.29 -0.91
N ASP A 228 16.94 10.48 -0.66
CA ASP A 228 18.35 10.70 -0.30
C ASP A 228 18.44 11.88 0.69
N ASP A 229 19.61 12.09 1.26
CA ASP A 229 19.90 13.29 2.06
C ASP A 229 19.88 14.50 1.13
N ILE A 230 19.00 15.46 1.40
CA ILE A 230 18.84 16.67 0.60
C ILE A 230 18.99 17.93 1.45
N ASP A 231 19.50 18.99 0.83
CA ASP A 231 19.41 20.34 1.35
C ASP A 231 18.12 21.00 0.80
N LEU A 232 17.06 20.97 1.62
CA LEU A 232 15.78 21.54 1.27
C LEU A 232 15.85 23.08 1.09
N SER A 233 16.74 23.75 1.83
CA SER A 233 16.95 25.18 1.68
C SER A 233 17.51 25.52 0.31
N ALA A 234 18.48 24.76 -0.19
CA ALA A 234 19.04 24.91 -1.53
C ALA A 234 17.97 24.65 -2.61
N LEU A 235 17.17 23.57 -2.47
CA LEU A 235 16.08 23.25 -3.39
C LEU A 235 15.04 24.37 -3.48
N ILE A 236 14.62 24.93 -2.36
CA ILE A 236 13.65 26.04 -2.32
C ILE A 236 14.22 27.29 -3.00
N ARG A 237 15.48 27.64 -2.74
CA ARG A 237 16.14 28.78 -3.39
C ARG A 237 16.23 28.60 -4.91
N LEU A 238 16.60 27.41 -5.38
CA LEU A 238 16.66 27.07 -6.81
C LEU A 238 15.27 27.17 -7.46
N THR A 239 14.25 26.65 -6.80
CA THR A 239 12.87 26.77 -7.27
C THR A 239 12.45 28.23 -7.38
N ALA A 240 12.69 29.04 -6.34
CA ALA A 240 12.38 30.47 -6.37
C ALA A 240 13.07 31.19 -7.54
N GLN A 241 14.36 30.95 -7.75
CA GLN A 241 15.12 31.55 -8.89
C GLN A 241 14.47 31.18 -10.24
N THR A 242 13.99 29.97 -10.41
CA THR A 242 13.31 29.54 -11.64
C THR A 242 12.04 30.35 -11.92
N PHE A 243 11.35 30.80 -10.88
CA PHE A 243 10.10 31.55 -11.00
C PHE A 243 10.26 33.08 -10.90
N GLU A 244 11.44 33.60 -10.57
CA GLU A 244 11.69 35.07 -10.47
C GLU A 244 11.30 35.85 -11.72
N GLY A 245 11.65 35.33 -12.91
CA GLY A 245 11.28 35.93 -14.18
C GLY A 245 9.77 36.05 -14.36
N LYS A 246 9.06 34.94 -14.13
CA LYS A 246 7.60 34.86 -14.26
C LYS A 246 6.87 35.76 -13.25
N ALA A 247 7.35 35.83 -12.02
CA ALA A 247 6.81 36.71 -10.99
C ALA A 247 7.05 38.20 -11.37
N ARG A 248 8.25 38.56 -11.83
CA ARG A 248 8.63 39.91 -12.27
C ARG A 248 7.78 40.36 -13.45
N ASP A 249 7.58 39.53 -14.45
CA ASP A 249 6.75 39.81 -15.63
C ASP A 249 5.29 40.12 -15.24
N LYS A 250 4.82 39.56 -14.13
CA LYS A 250 3.50 39.81 -13.54
C LYS A 250 3.48 40.96 -12.52
N GLY A 251 4.62 41.54 -12.19
CA GLY A 251 4.74 42.59 -11.16
C GLY A 251 4.51 42.08 -9.73
N LEU A 252 4.78 40.79 -9.48
CA LEU A 252 4.66 40.18 -8.17
C LEU A 252 6.00 40.14 -7.43
N GLU A 253 5.96 40.32 -6.13
CA GLU A 253 7.11 40.10 -5.25
C GLU A 253 7.19 38.62 -4.86
N LEU A 254 8.32 37.95 -5.17
CA LEU A 254 8.60 36.58 -4.73
C LEU A 254 9.56 36.62 -3.54
N ARG A 255 9.13 36.11 -2.39
CA ARG A 255 9.89 36.09 -1.13
C ARG A 255 10.26 34.68 -0.75
N VAL A 256 11.43 34.50 -0.13
CA VAL A 256 11.89 33.23 0.45
C VAL A 256 12.25 33.47 1.90
N GLU A 257 11.56 32.82 2.81
CA GLU A 257 11.79 32.85 4.27
C GLU A 257 12.34 31.52 4.73
N LEU A 258 13.64 31.46 5.01
CA LEU A 258 14.35 30.25 5.46
C LEU A 258 15.25 30.62 6.66
N PRO A 259 15.50 29.67 7.59
CA PRO A 259 16.50 29.87 8.63
C PRO A 259 17.91 30.05 8.04
N GLU A 260 18.83 30.57 8.86
CA GLU A 260 20.24 30.72 8.45
C GLU A 260 20.90 29.35 8.25
N GLU A 261 20.59 28.39 9.11
CA GLU A 261 21.08 27.02 9.00
C GLU A 261 20.35 26.27 7.89
N PRO A 262 21.05 25.43 7.09
CA PRO A 262 20.43 24.59 6.07
C PRO A 262 19.44 23.60 6.69
N ILE A 263 18.26 23.48 6.10
CA ILE A 263 17.28 22.45 6.47
C ILE A 263 17.64 21.17 5.73
N LEU A 264 18.12 20.17 6.46
CA LEU A 264 18.45 18.85 5.91
C LEU A 264 17.28 17.90 6.10
N GLY A 265 16.96 17.13 5.08
CA GLY A 265 15.88 16.14 5.10
C GLY A 265 16.23 14.89 4.30
N TYR A 266 15.45 13.83 4.53
CA TYR A 266 15.57 12.58 3.77
C TYR A 266 14.33 12.42 2.88
N ALA A 267 14.48 12.76 1.59
CA ALA A 267 13.36 12.81 0.66
C ALA A 267 13.82 12.63 -0.81
N ASP A 268 12.86 12.49 -1.71
CA ASP A 268 13.10 12.47 -3.16
C ASP A 268 13.14 13.92 -3.68
N GLU A 269 14.32 14.39 -4.10
CA GLU A 269 14.56 15.77 -4.55
C GLU A 269 13.71 16.12 -5.78
N ASP A 270 13.60 15.23 -6.76
CA ASP A 270 12.81 15.44 -7.98
C ASP A 270 11.32 15.61 -7.64
N LYS A 271 10.81 14.81 -6.71
CA LYS A 271 9.41 14.87 -6.27
C LYS A 271 9.12 16.10 -5.42
N LEU A 272 10.04 16.50 -4.56
CA LEU A 272 9.91 17.75 -3.83
C LEU A 272 9.99 18.97 -4.75
N SER A 273 10.88 18.96 -5.73
CA SER A 273 10.91 19.99 -6.78
C SER A 273 9.57 20.09 -7.52
N GLN A 274 8.95 18.94 -7.83
CA GLN A 274 7.63 18.89 -8.45
C GLN A 274 6.54 19.48 -7.53
N ILE A 275 6.59 19.20 -6.21
CA ILE A 275 5.66 19.77 -5.22
C ILE A 275 5.79 21.31 -5.22
N PHE A 276 7.00 21.83 -5.03
CA PHE A 276 7.22 23.29 -4.97
C PHE A 276 6.87 23.97 -6.28
N THR A 277 7.25 23.41 -7.42
CA THR A 277 6.89 23.91 -8.75
C THR A 277 5.39 24.04 -8.93
N ASN A 278 4.63 23.03 -8.57
CA ASN A 278 3.16 23.06 -8.67
C ASN A 278 2.54 24.11 -7.75
N LEU A 279 3.04 24.23 -6.51
CA LEU A 279 2.51 25.18 -5.55
C LEU A 279 2.85 26.63 -5.95
N VAL A 280 4.10 26.91 -6.33
CA VAL A 280 4.57 28.26 -6.71
C VAL A 280 3.93 28.70 -8.03
N ASP A 281 3.80 27.78 -9.01
CA ASP A 281 3.11 28.09 -10.27
C ASP A 281 1.64 28.47 -10.04
N ASN A 282 0.94 27.75 -9.17
CA ASN A 282 -0.42 28.07 -8.77
C ASN A 282 -0.50 29.41 -8.05
N ALA A 283 0.38 29.68 -7.09
CA ALA A 283 0.42 30.94 -6.36
C ALA A 283 0.63 32.14 -7.30
N ILE A 284 1.60 32.08 -8.21
CA ILE A 284 1.83 33.14 -9.21
C ILE A 284 0.66 33.26 -10.17
N LYS A 285 0.05 32.14 -10.57
CA LYS A 285 -1.08 32.13 -11.51
C LYS A 285 -2.31 32.85 -10.94
N PHE A 286 -2.66 32.60 -9.69
CA PHE A 286 -3.87 33.11 -9.04
C PHE A 286 -3.67 34.45 -8.32
N THR A 287 -2.43 34.96 -8.25
CA THR A 287 -2.12 36.31 -7.75
C THR A 287 -1.99 37.28 -8.91
N ASN A 288 -2.80 38.34 -8.90
CA ASN A 288 -2.71 39.41 -9.92
C ASN A 288 -1.80 40.58 -9.46
N GLN A 289 -1.79 40.87 -8.16
CA GLN A 289 -0.99 41.92 -7.53
C GLN A 289 -0.65 41.47 -6.10
N GLY A 290 0.53 41.88 -5.62
CA GLY A 290 1.00 41.56 -4.28
C GLY A 290 2.20 40.62 -4.27
N SER A 291 2.21 39.58 -3.45
CA SER A 291 3.38 38.72 -3.23
C SER A 291 3.06 37.27 -3.17
N VAL A 292 4.08 36.46 -3.47
CA VAL A 292 4.14 35.02 -3.22
C VAL A 292 5.31 34.75 -2.28
N GLU A 293 5.11 33.95 -1.24
CA GLU A 293 6.12 33.62 -0.25
C GLU A 293 6.30 32.11 -0.16
N ILE A 294 7.56 31.67 -0.15
CA ILE A 294 7.95 30.29 0.10
C ILE A 294 8.70 30.27 1.43
N ALA A 295 8.23 29.48 2.38
CA ALA A 295 8.85 29.36 3.69
C ALA A 295 9.06 27.90 4.08
N ALA A 296 10.10 27.63 4.85
CA ALA A 296 10.28 26.33 5.49
C ALA A 296 10.85 26.52 6.90
N ARG A 297 10.46 25.61 7.81
CA ARG A 297 10.92 25.58 9.20
C ARG A 297 11.33 24.16 9.57
N ASP A 298 12.44 24.07 10.27
CA ASP A 298 12.97 22.83 10.80
C ASP A 298 12.42 22.59 12.21
N GLY A 299 11.40 21.74 12.35
CA GLY A 299 10.83 21.33 13.63
C GLY A 299 11.58 20.14 14.24
N GLU A 300 11.18 19.70 15.44
CA GLU A 300 11.80 18.54 16.10
C GLU A 300 11.48 17.21 15.43
N GLU A 301 10.22 16.98 15.09
CA GLU A 301 9.73 15.72 14.50
C GLU A 301 9.48 15.81 12.99
N GLU A 302 9.20 17.01 12.48
CA GLU A 302 8.87 17.22 11.07
C GLU A 302 9.42 18.56 10.55
N ILE A 303 9.72 18.60 9.25
CA ILE A 303 10.01 19.82 8.51
C ILE A 303 8.69 20.34 7.95
N THR A 304 8.34 21.58 8.24
CA THR A 304 7.12 22.21 7.70
C THR A 304 7.49 23.17 6.58
N CYS A 305 6.85 22.99 5.41
CA CYS A 305 7.00 23.85 4.25
C CYS A 305 5.68 24.58 3.96
N ARG A 306 5.77 25.83 3.49
CA ARG A 306 4.61 26.67 3.22
C ARG A 306 4.83 27.45 1.92
N VAL A 307 3.79 27.54 1.10
CA VAL A 307 3.69 28.47 -0.02
C VAL A 307 2.44 29.31 0.18
N SER A 308 2.62 30.61 0.29
CA SER A 308 1.53 31.58 0.55
C SER A 308 1.43 32.59 -0.59
N ASP A 309 0.23 32.97 -0.96
CA ASP A 309 -0.05 33.99 -1.94
C ASP A 309 -1.08 35.02 -1.40
N THR A 310 -1.04 36.23 -1.95
CA THR A 310 -2.01 37.29 -1.67
C THR A 310 -3.05 37.43 -2.78
N GLY A 311 -3.37 36.33 -3.44
CA GLY A 311 -4.23 36.29 -4.63
C GLY A 311 -5.73 36.28 -4.34
N ALA A 312 -6.47 35.73 -5.28
CA ALA A 312 -7.94 35.71 -5.23
C ALA A 312 -8.53 34.92 -4.06
N GLY A 313 -7.76 34.01 -3.46
CA GLY A 313 -8.26 33.08 -2.44
C GLY A 313 -9.30 32.09 -2.96
N ILE A 314 -9.75 31.21 -2.08
CA ILE A 314 -10.67 30.12 -2.35
C ILE A 314 -11.89 30.24 -1.44
N ALA A 315 -13.09 30.04 -1.98
CA ALA A 315 -14.30 30.04 -1.19
C ALA A 315 -14.33 28.88 -0.20
N ARG A 316 -14.87 29.09 1.00
CA ARG A 316 -14.87 28.08 2.07
C ARG A 316 -15.56 26.77 1.67
N GLU A 317 -16.58 26.87 0.81
CA GLU A 317 -17.34 25.72 0.27
C GLU A 317 -16.51 24.87 -0.69
N ASP A 318 -15.48 25.44 -1.32
CA ASP A 318 -14.61 24.77 -2.29
C ASP A 318 -13.39 24.09 -1.64
N LEU A 319 -12.98 24.53 -0.45
CA LEU A 319 -11.79 24.01 0.25
C LEU A 319 -11.76 22.48 0.41
N PRO A 320 -12.85 21.78 0.74
CA PRO A 320 -12.83 20.32 0.86
C PRO A 320 -12.50 19.59 -0.46
N ARG A 321 -12.69 20.25 -1.60
CA ARG A 321 -12.59 19.67 -2.94
C ARG A 321 -11.37 20.12 -3.75
N ILE A 322 -10.49 20.94 -3.20
CA ILE A 322 -9.34 21.49 -3.95
C ILE A 322 -8.31 20.43 -4.36
N PHE A 323 -8.28 19.31 -3.66
CA PHE A 323 -7.42 18.17 -3.99
C PHE A 323 -8.11 17.14 -4.89
N ASP A 324 -9.40 17.34 -5.23
CA ASP A 324 -10.12 16.48 -6.15
C ASP A 324 -9.59 16.67 -7.57
N LYS A 325 -9.44 15.57 -8.31
CA LYS A 325 -8.94 15.57 -9.68
C LYS A 325 -9.86 16.32 -10.62
N PHE A 326 -9.27 17.02 -11.59
CA PHE A 326 -9.98 17.79 -12.62
C PHE A 326 -10.84 18.92 -12.06
N THR A 327 -10.73 19.22 -10.78
CA THR A 327 -11.51 20.29 -10.14
C THR A 327 -10.82 21.64 -10.35
N GLN A 328 -11.60 22.63 -10.77
CA GLN A 328 -11.15 24.01 -11.01
C GLN A 328 -12.17 24.96 -10.41
N PHE A 329 -11.71 25.93 -9.60
CA PHE A 329 -12.56 26.90 -8.92
C PHE A 329 -12.26 28.32 -9.42
N GLY A 330 -13.23 29.20 -9.37
CA GLY A 330 -13.04 30.65 -9.37
C GLY A 330 -12.90 31.38 -10.71
N ARG A 331 -13.12 30.74 -11.89
CA ARG A 331 -13.22 31.47 -13.15
C ARG A 331 -14.37 31.01 -14.02
N LYS A 332 -15.39 31.89 -14.16
CA LYS A 332 -16.32 31.86 -15.29
C LYS A 332 -15.65 32.53 -16.48
N ASP A 333 -15.50 31.77 -17.58
CA ASP A 333 -15.21 32.16 -18.94
C ASP A 333 -14.24 33.33 -19.23
N GLY A 334 -13.01 32.99 -19.61
CA GLY A 334 -12.03 33.89 -20.25
C GLY A 334 -10.93 33.09 -20.98
N PRO A 335 -10.35 33.61 -22.07
CA PRO A 335 -9.20 33.02 -22.74
C PRO A 335 -7.95 33.22 -21.88
N GLY A 336 -7.73 32.35 -20.91
CA GLY A 336 -6.56 32.35 -20.04
C GLY A 336 -6.06 30.92 -19.83
N ASP A 337 -4.84 30.79 -19.34
CA ASP A 337 -4.16 29.50 -19.11
C ASP A 337 -4.96 28.64 -18.09
N ARG A 338 -5.86 27.81 -18.63
CA ARG A 338 -6.67 26.87 -17.81
C ARG A 338 -5.71 25.81 -17.27
N GLY A 339 -5.57 25.70 -15.95
CA GLY A 339 -4.86 24.60 -15.32
C GLY A 339 -5.52 23.26 -15.69
N THR A 340 -4.86 22.17 -15.34
CA THR A 340 -5.36 20.81 -15.58
C THR A 340 -6.35 20.36 -14.51
N GLY A 341 -6.26 20.95 -13.30
CA GLY A 341 -6.95 20.50 -12.10
C GLY A 341 -6.35 19.23 -11.49
N LEU A 342 -5.12 18.86 -11.89
CA LEU A 342 -4.40 17.70 -11.38
C LEU A 342 -3.25 18.07 -10.45
N GLY A 343 -2.69 19.28 -10.56
CA GLY A 343 -1.49 19.68 -9.83
C GLY A 343 -1.59 19.52 -8.32
N LEU A 344 -2.68 19.96 -7.68
CA LEU A 344 -2.88 19.83 -6.23
C LEU A 344 -3.12 18.37 -5.81
N ALA A 345 -3.78 17.57 -6.62
CA ALA A 345 -3.93 16.13 -6.38
C ALA A 345 -2.57 15.42 -6.40
N ILE A 346 -1.69 15.79 -7.35
CA ILE A 346 -0.31 15.29 -7.42
C ILE A 346 0.47 15.72 -6.18
N VAL A 347 0.40 17.00 -5.79
CA VAL A 347 1.07 17.50 -4.59
C VAL A 347 0.65 16.71 -3.36
N LYS A 348 -0.65 16.51 -3.14
CA LYS A 348 -1.16 15.71 -2.02
C LYS A 348 -0.61 14.30 -2.04
N GLY A 349 -0.69 13.60 -3.16
CA GLY A 349 -0.21 12.24 -3.28
C GLY A 349 1.30 12.11 -3.05
N LEU A 350 2.10 13.06 -3.57
CA LEU A 350 3.55 13.05 -3.36
C LEU A 350 3.93 13.34 -1.90
N VAL A 351 3.22 14.26 -1.21
CA VAL A 351 3.42 14.52 0.23
C VAL A 351 3.07 13.27 1.05
N GLU A 352 1.92 12.64 0.78
CA GLU A 352 1.49 11.41 1.46
C GLU A 352 2.47 10.24 1.22
N LEU A 353 3.05 10.11 0.03
CA LEU A 353 4.11 9.12 -0.26
C LEU A 353 5.39 9.36 0.55
N HIS A 354 5.70 10.62 0.88
CA HIS A 354 6.79 10.94 1.79
C HIS A 354 6.45 10.71 3.27
N GLY A 355 5.20 10.30 3.58
CA GLY A 355 4.71 10.12 4.95
C GLY A 355 4.30 11.44 5.62
N GLY A 356 4.18 12.51 4.86
CA GLY A 356 3.80 13.84 5.33
C GLY A 356 2.30 14.11 5.29
N THR A 357 1.92 15.30 5.72
CA THR A 357 0.54 15.80 5.67
C THR A 357 0.49 17.12 4.92
N ILE A 358 -0.64 17.43 4.28
CA ILE A 358 -0.87 18.69 3.58
C ILE A 358 -2.13 19.37 4.09
N ARG A 359 -2.07 20.68 4.24
CA ARG A 359 -3.18 21.54 4.67
C ARG A 359 -3.29 22.77 3.79
N VAL A 360 -4.50 23.33 3.70
CA VAL A 360 -4.73 24.58 3.01
C VAL A 360 -5.56 25.49 3.90
N GLU A 361 -5.17 26.76 3.90
CA GLU A 361 -5.91 27.85 4.53
C GLU A 361 -6.11 28.93 3.47
N SER A 362 -7.34 29.38 3.28
CA SER A 362 -7.66 30.39 2.28
C SER A 362 -8.92 31.17 2.66
N GLU A 363 -8.90 32.44 2.31
CA GLU A 363 -10.05 33.32 2.42
C GLU A 363 -10.21 34.11 1.11
N LEU A 364 -11.42 34.12 0.58
CA LEU A 364 -11.71 34.77 -0.70
C LEU A 364 -11.30 36.27 -0.66
N GLY A 365 -10.46 36.67 -1.61
CA GLY A 365 -9.93 38.03 -1.70
C GLY A 365 -8.72 38.33 -0.80
N ARG A 366 -8.23 37.37 -0.01
CA ARG A 366 -7.06 37.54 0.87
C ARG A 366 -5.87 36.65 0.51
N GLY A 367 -6.10 35.64 -0.34
CA GLY A 367 -5.06 34.72 -0.80
C GLY A 367 -5.19 33.31 -0.23
N THR A 368 -4.18 32.50 -0.51
CA THR A 368 -4.14 31.09 -0.13
C THR A 368 -2.78 30.75 0.48
N THR A 369 -2.80 29.91 1.49
CA THR A 369 -1.63 29.31 2.10
C THR A 369 -1.75 27.80 2.02
N VAL A 370 -0.82 27.16 1.32
CA VAL A 370 -0.69 25.70 1.30
C VAL A 370 0.51 25.32 2.13
N SER A 371 0.30 24.51 3.15
CA SER A 371 1.36 24.02 4.05
C SER A 371 1.43 22.51 3.98
N PHE A 372 2.63 21.96 3.96
CA PHE A 372 2.84 20.51 4.06
C PHE A 372 3.98 20.19 5.00
N SER A 373 3.96 18.98 5.57
CA SER A 373 5.02 18.50 6.45
C SER A 373 5.75 17.31 5.82
N LEU A 374 7.01 17.16 6.20
CA LEU A 374 7.86 16.01 5.89
C LEU A 374 8.38 15.45 7.20
N PRO A 375 8.13 14.19 7.54
CA PRO A 375 8.63 13.61 8.79
C PRO A 375 10.14 13.53 8.79
N LYS A 376 10.74 13.88 9.92
CA LYS A 376 12.16 13.63 10.15
C LYS A 376 12.35 12.17 10.48
N MET A 377 13.08 11.48 9.65
CA MET A 377 13.40 10.08 9.90
C MET A 377 14.69 9.98 10.72
N SER A 378 14.66 9.21 11.79
CA SER A 378 15.91 8.84 12.47
C SER A 378 16.79 8.01 11.53
N PHE A 379 18.12 8.11 11.70
CA PHE A 379 19.06 7.33 10.90
C PHE A 379 18.72 5.82 10.89
N ASN A 380 18.36 5.28 12.05
CA ASN A 380 17.98 3.86 12.17
C ASN A 380 16.74 3.53 11.33
N ALA A 381 15.77 4.45 11.23
CA ALA A 381 14.60 4.27 10.37
C ALA A 381 15.00 4.31 8.87
N ILE A 382 15.88 5.24 8.49
CA ILE A 382 16.41 5.34 7.12
C ILE A 382 17.18 4.07 6.73
N LEU A 383 18.09 3.61 7.58
CA LEU A 383 18.87 2.40 7.32
C LEU A 383 17.96 1.16 7.21
N LYS A 384 16.99 1.05 8.12
CA LYS A 384 15.99 -0.03 8.10
C LYS A 384 15.15 -0.02 6.82
N GLU A 385 14.64 1.14 6.39
CA GLU A 385 13.86 1.28 5.15
C GLU A 385 14.67 0.81 3.95
N ASN A 386 15.91 1.29 3.81
CA ASN A 386 16.81 0.90 2.71
C ASN A 386 17.13 -0.59 2.73
N LEU A 387 17.52 -1.16 3.86
CA LEU A 387 17.84 -2.58 3.97
C LEU A 387 16.62 -3.47 3.71
N SER A 388 15.44 -3.08 4.21
CA SER A 388 14.19 -3.82 3.96
C SER A 388 13.83 -3.87 2.48
N ALA A 389 13.94 -2.72 1.79
CA ALA A 389 13.71 -2.63 0.35
C ALA A 389 14.70 -3.52 -0.43
N MET A 390 15.99 -3.50 -0.07
CA MET A 390 17.01 -4.34 -0.72
C MET A 390 16.77 -5.83 -0.50
N VAL A 391 16.38 -6.24 0.71
CA VAL A 391 16.04 -7.65 1.01
C VAL A 391 14.83 -8.10 0.22
N GLN A 392 13.79 -7.27 0.16
CA GLN A 392 12.58 -7.56 -0.63
C GLN A 392 12.91 -7.70 -2.12
N GLU A 393 13.62 -6.74 -2.71
CA GLU A 393 14.03 -6.78 -4.11
C GLU A 393 14.92 -7.99 -4.41
N ALA A 394 15.86 -8.31 -3.51
CA ALA A 394 16.73 -9.47 -3.65
C ALA A 394 15.94 -10.79 -3.61
N ALA A 395 14.91 -10.88 -2.76
CA ALA A 395 14.03 -12.06 -2.68
C ALA A 395 13.18 -12.23 -3.93
N GLU A 396 12.58 -11.13 -4.44
CA GLU A 396 11.73 -11.14 -5.64
C GLU A 396 12.52 -11.47 -6.91
N ARG A 397 13.70 -10.86 -7.08
CA ARG A 397 14.54 -11.01 -8.29
C ARG A 397 15.58 -12.11 -8.20
N LYS A 398 15.65 -12.83 -7.06
CA LYS A 398 16.70 -13.81 -6.76
C LYS A 398 18.11 -13.21 -6.95
N SER A 399 18.27 -11.96 -6.57
CA SER A 399 19.52 -11.20 -6.64
C SER A 399 20.25 -11.20 -5.29
N VAL A 400 21.38 -10.55 -5.23
CA VAL A 400 22.23 -10.43 -4.04
C VAL A 400 22.57 -8.98 -3.79
N PHE A 401 22.99 -8.63 -2.57
CA PHE A 401 23.56 -7.32 -2.29
C PHE A 401 24.64 -7.41 -1.21
N SER A 402 25.46 -6.37 -1.10
CA SER A 402 26.43 -6.23 -0.02
C SER A 402 26.30 -4.88 0.67
N LEU A 403 26.54 -4.88 1.97
CA LEU A 403 26.64 -3.70 2.83
C LEU A 403 28.06 -3.58 3.33
N LEU A 404 28.74 -2.48 3.01
CA LEU A 404 30.04 -2.14 3.56
C LEU A 404 29.83 -1.08 4.64
N ILE A 405 30.42 -1.32 5.82
CA ILE A 405 30.36 -0.39 6.94
C ILE A 405 31.77 0.08 7.23
N PHE A 406 31.97 1.40 7.18
CA PHE A 406 33.19 2.04 7.61
C PHE A 406 32.93 2.79 8.91
N ALA A 407 33.72 2.56 9.93
CA ALA A 407 33.60 3.22 11.22
C ALA A 407 34.88 3.99 11.53
N VAL A 408 34.74 5.24 11.92
CA VAL A 408 35.83 6.06 12.44
C VAL A 408 36.05 5.67 13.88
N ALA A 409 37.25 5.19 14.21
CA ALA A 409 37.60 4.85 15.58
C ALA A 409 37.64 6.10 16.47
N ASP A 410 37.23 5.94 17.71
CA ASP A 410 37.22 7.00 18.74
C ASP A 410 36.46 8.28 18.32
N PHE A 411 35.42 8.15 17.46
CA PHE A 411 34.68 9.26 16.89
C PHE A 411 34.15 10.25 17.96
N SER A 412 33.55 9.75 19.05
CA SER A 412 33.03 10.59 20.13
C SER A 412 34.10 11.47 20.75
N ARG A 413 35.32 10.94 20.95
CA ARG A 413 36.43 11.72 21.47
C ARG A 413 36.87 12.79 20.47
N LEU A 414 36.90 12.47 19.19
CA LEU A 414 37.30 13.43 18.15
C LEU A 414 36.30 14.59 18.06
N ILE A 415 35.00 14.32 18.17
CA ILE A 415 33.94 15.35 18.22
C ILE A 415 34.09 16.26 19.44
N ASP A 416 34.46 15.72 20.60
CA ASP A 416 34.69 16.49 21.83
C ASP A 416 35.93 17.39 21.70
N GLU A 417 36.96 16.98 20.93
CA GLU A 417 38.19 17.75 20.70
C GLU A 417 37.99 18.92 19.71
N ASP A 418 37.35 18.69 18.56
CA ASP A 418 37.12 19.72 17.53
C ASP A 418 35.92 19.32 16.64
N ARG A 419 34.72 19.65 17.08
CA ARG A 419 33.47 19.29 16.39
C ARG A 419 33.43 19.79 14.96
N GLU A 420 33.75 21.06 14.73
CA GLU A 420 33.58 21.68 13.40
C GLU A 420 34.47 21.01 12.34
N ARG A 421 35.75 20.79 12.70
CA ARG A 421 36.69 20.12 11.79
C ARG A 421 36.35 18.64 11.55
N VAL A 422 35.88 17.95 12.59
CA VAL A 422 35.47 16.55 12.45
C VAL A 422 34.23 16.44 11.56
N GLU A 423 33.23 17.29 11.76
CA GLU A 423 32.03 17.32 10.89
C GLU A 423 32.39 17.63 9.44
N GLN A 424 33.29 18.61 9.20
CA GLN A 424 33.79 18.92 7.87
C GLN A 424 34.51 17.72 7.24
N ALA A 425 35.39 17.04 8.00
CA ALA A 425 36.10 15.85 7.55
C ALA A 425 35.14 14.72 7.19
N MET A 426 34.07 14.49 7.99
CA MET A 426 33.05 13.48 7.71
C MET A 426 32.28 13.80 6.43
N LYS A 427 31.95 15.06 6.20
CA LYS A 427 31.28 15.52 4.97
C LYS A 427 32.16 15.26 3.74
N GLU A 428 33.45 15.60 3.80
CA GLU A 428 34.40 15.35 2.70
C GLU A 428 34.56 13.85 2.43
N MET A 429 34.61 13.02 3.48
CA MET A 429 34.65 11.56 3.36
C MET A 429 33.37 11.02 2.71
N ALA A 430 32.18 11.48 3.14
CA ALA A 430 30.91 11.07 2.54
C ALA A 430 30.86 11.42 1.04
N ASP A 431 31.28 12.63 0.65
CA ASP A 431 31.32 13.07 -0.74
C ASP A 431 32.32 12.25 -1.56
N ARG A 432 33.48 11.92 -0.99
CA ARG A 432 34.48 11.09 -1.65
C ARG A 432 33.96 9.66 -1.85
N LEU A 433 33.26 9.11 -0.86
CA LEU A 433 32.61 7.81 -0.95
C LEU A 433 31.53 7.80 -2.04
N ARG A 434 30.62 8.80 -2.06
CA ARG A 434 29.58 8.93 -3.12
C ARG A 434 30.22 8.99 -4.52
N LYS A 435 31.28 9.77 -4.71
CA LYS A 435 32.00 9.86 -6.00
C LYS A 435 32.73 8.57 -6.38
N SER A 436 33.09 7.72 -5.44
CA SER A 436 33.74 6.44 -5.69
C SER A 436 32.78 5.34 -6.16
N LEU A 437 31.50 5.47 -5.89
CA LEU A 437 30.48 4.55 -6.32
C LEU A 437 30.15 4.75 -7.81
N ARG A 438 30.00 3.65 -8.55
CA ARG A 438 29.88 3.70 -10.02
C ARG A 438 28.55 3.18 -10.54
N ARG A 439 27.81 2.42 -9.73
CA ARG A 439 26.57 1.80 -10.16
C ARG A 439 25.36 2.65 -9.79
N ARG A 440 24.40 2.71 -10.69
CA ARG A 440 23.12 3.33 -10.42
C ARG A 440 22.37 2.48 -9.39
N GLY A 441 22.17 3.01 -8.20
CA GLY A 441 21.55 2.30 -7.08
C GLY A 441 22.49 2.12 -5.87
N ASP A 442 23.83 2.26 -6.04
CA ASP A 442 24.73 2.35 -4.91
C ASP A 442 24.39 3.58 -4.05
N ARG A 443 24.36 3.43 -2.73
CA ARG A 443 24.03 4.53 -1.79
C ARG A 443 25.05 4.60 -0.67
N VAL A 444 25.31 5.82 -0.17
CA VAL A 444 26.11 6.09 1.02
C VAL A 444 25.24 6.76 2.04
N LEU A 445 25.04 6.12 3.19
CA LEU A 445 24.42 6.71 4.37
C LEU A 445 25.50 6.99 5.41
N TYR A 446 25.35 8.09 6.15
CA TYR A 446 26.30 8.48 7.20
C TYR A 446 25.57 8.77 8.51
N ASN A 447 26.11 8.27 9.61
CA ASN A 447 25.67 8.63 10.95
C ASN A 447 26.79 8.43 11.97
N GLU A 448 27.06 9.44 12.80
CA GLU A 448 27.94 9.38 13.97
C GLU A 448 29.26 8.66 13.70
N GLY A 449 30.02 9.12 12.72
CA GLY A 449 31.33 8.54 12.35
C GLY A 449 31.26 7.19 11.64
N ARG A 450 30.07 6.73 11.21
CA ARG A 450 29.90 5.49 10.45
C ARG A 450 29.32 5.77 9.06
N PHE A 451 29.91 5.18 8.06
CA PHE A 451 29.43 5.21 6.67
C PHE A 451 28.92 3.84 6.30
N TYR A 452 27.73 3.77 5.73
CA TYR A 452 27.08 2.55 5.27
C TYR A 452 26.93 2.62 3.75
N LEU A 453 27.66 1.77 3.05
CA LEU A 453 27.61 1.68 1.60
C LEU A 453 26.70 0.52 1.23
N LEU A 454 25.54 0.82 0.70
CA LEU A 454 24.58 -0.15 0.21
C LEU A 454 24.88 -0.41 -1.27
N LEU A 455 25.18 -1.66 -1.61
CA LEU A 455 25.66 -2.08 -2.93
C LEU A 455 24.73 -3.14 -3.51
N PRO A 456 23.64 -2.75 -4.21
CA PRO A 456 22.78 -3.70 -4.92
C PRO A 456 23.58 -4.53 -5.92
N GLU A 457 23.12 -5.77 -6.18
CA GLU A 457 23.71 -6.69 -7.17
C GLU A 457 25.22 -6.96 -6.98
N THR A 458 25.74 -6.71 -5.78
CA THR A 458 27.15 -6.95 -5.45
C THR A 458 27.27 -8.25 -4.65
N LYS A 459 27.95 -9.25 -5.22
CA LYS A 459 28.19 -10.54 -4.60
C LYS A 459 29.20 -10.44 -3.46
N ARG A 460 29.11 -11.37 -2.50
CA ARG A 460 30.10 -11.50 -1.42
C ARG A 460 31.54 -11.61 -1.94
N SER A 461 31.76 -12.26 -3.09
CA SER A 461 33.08 -12.39 -3.73
C SER A 461 33.65 -11.07 -4.25
N ASP A 462 32.75 -10.14 -4.62
CA ASP A 462 33.11 -8.87 -5.27
C ASP A 462 33.24 -7.73 -4.27
N ALA A 463 32.55 -7.84 -3.13
CA ALA A 463 32.54 -6.82 -2.08
C ALA A 463 33.94 -6.44 -1.55
N PRO A 464 34.92 -7.37 -1.38
CA PRO A 464 36.26 -7.02 -0.99
C PRO A 464 36.99 -6.09 -1.98
N PHE A 465 36.78 -6.24 -3.28
CA PHE A 465 37.36 -5.33 -4.28
C PHE A 465 36.80 -3.91 -4.19
N VAL A 466 35.49 -3.78 -3.91
CA VAL A 466 34.86 -2.48 -3.68
C VAL A 466 35.40 -1.88 -2.39
N LEU A 467 35.53 -2.70 -1.33
CA LEU A 467 36.10 -2.27 -0.05
C LEU A 467 37.52 -1.72 -0.23
N GLU A 468 38.42 -2.49 -0.85
CA GLU A 468 39.83 -2.10 -1.04
C GLU A 468 39.95 -0.79 -1.82
N ARG A 469 39.23 -0.67 -2.94
CA ARG A 469 39.19 0.56 -3.74
C ARG A 469 38.69 1.75 -2.92
N THR A 470 37.66 1.55 -2.13
CA THR A 470 37.03 2.60 -1.33
C THR A 470 37.94 3.02 -0.18
N GLN A 471 38.56 2.05 0.49
CA GLN A 471 39.58 2.31 1.53
C GLN A 471 40.76 3.08 0.99
N GLU A 472 41.25 2.76 -0.20
CA GLU A 472 42.38 3.48 -0.82
C GLU A 472 41.99 4.94 -1.12
N ASN A 473 40.78 5.18 -1.64
CA ASN A 473 40.30 6.53 -1.85
C ASN A 473 40.19 7.35 -0.55
N LEU A 474 39.75 6.71 0.55
CA LEU A 474 39.70 7.35 1.86
C LEU A 474 41.09 7.59 2.45
N ARG A 475 42.04 6.63 2.31
CA ARG A 475 43.43 6.78 2.75
C ARG A 475 44.10 7.97 2.06
N GLN A 476 43.87 8.13 0.75
CA GLN A 476 44.43 9.28 -0.01
C GLN A 476 43.84 10.59 0.49
N LEU A 477 42.54 10.66 0.78
CA LEU A 477 41.90 11.85 1.34
C LEU A 477 42.48 12.17 2.72
N ILE A 478 42.55 11.18 3.61
CA ILE A 478 43.08 11.33 4.97
C ILE A 478 44.55 11.74 4.96
N ALA A 479 45.36 11.16 4.07
CA ALA A 479 46.78 11.51 3.97
C ALA A 479 47.04 12.95 3.42
N ALA A 480 46.07 13.50 2.68
CA ALA A 480 46.16 14.86 2.13
C ALA A 480 45.80 15.96 3.12
N ASP A 481 45.10 15.63 4.21
CA ASP A 481 44.66 16.59 5.23
C ASP A 481 45.46 16.43 6.52
N GLU A 482 46.09 17.51 7.01
CA GLU A 482 46.94 17.48 8.23
C GLU A 482 46.16 17.13 9.50
N PHE A 483 44.88 17.48 9.58
CA PHE A 483 44.01 17.15 10.71
C PHE A 483 43.64 15.69 10.72
N MET A 484 43.25 15.14 9.54
CA MET A 484 42.79 13.77 9.40
C MET A 484 43.92 12.75 9.55
N LYS A 485 45.13 13.05 9.01
CA LYS A 485 46.27 12.13 8.85
C LYS A 485 46.68 11.42 10.15
N ASP A 486 46.75 12.17 11.25
CA ASP A 486 47.25 11.66 12.52
C ASP A 486 46.14 11.20 13.48
N ARG A 487 44.87 11.50 13.17
CA ARG A 487 43.73 11.30 14.06
C ARG A 487 42.74 10.25 13.58
N LEU A 488 42.47 10.16 12.25
CA LEU A 488 41.44 9.29 11.75
C LEU A 488 41.94 7.87 11.46
N ARG A 489 41.36 6.91 12.14
CA ARG A 489 41.52 5.48 11.86
C ARG A 489 40.18 4.91 11.45
N ILE A 490 40.15 4.17 10.35
CA ILE A 490 38.92 3.62 9.79
C ILE A 490 38.97 2.11 9.89
N GLU A 491 37.97 1.53 10.54
CA GLU A 491 37.66 0.13 10.54
C GLU A 491 36.58 -0.16 9.49
N ALA A 492 36.62 -1.36 8.89
CA ALA A 492 35.64 -1.71 7.88
C ALA A 492 35.11 -3.12 8.08
N LYS A 493 33.81 -3.29 7.78
CA LYS A 493 33.11 -4.58 7.84
C LYS A 493 32.29 -4.78 6.57
N ILE A 494 32.17 -6.04 6.12
CA ILE A 494 31.33 -6.45 5.00
C ILE A 494 30.22 -7.37 5.52
N LEU A 495 29.00 -7.12 5.10
CA LEU A 495 27.87 -8.02 5.24
C LEU A 495 27.25 -8.25 3.85
N SER A 496 26.88 -9.47 3.53
CA SER A 496 26.31 -9.83 2.22
C SER A 496 25.03 -10.66 2.38
N TYR A 497 24.05 -10.39 1.54
CA TYR A 497 22.80 -11.14 1.48
C TYR A 497 22.86 -12.12 0.28
N PRO A 498 22.50 -13.40 0.46
CA PRO A 498 21.82 -13.98 1.63
C PRO A 498 22.75 -14.51 2.75
N GLU A 499 24.05 -14.54 2.60
CA GLU A 499 24.97 -15.24 3.50
C GLU A 499 24.93 -14.73 4.94
N ASP A 500 24.83 -13.40 5.13
CA ASP A 500 24.80 -12.74 6.44
C ASP A 500 23.36 -12.27 6.80
N ALA A 501 22.32 -12.94 6.27
CA ALA A 501 20.91 -12.54 6.46
C ALA A 501 20.49 -12.38 7.93
N VAL A 502 21.04 -13.24 8.82
CA VAL A 502 20.74 -13.17 10.27
C VAL A 502 21.29 -11.88 10.89
N GLU A 503 22.49 -11.46 10.49
CA GLU A 503 23.10 -10.24 11.01
C GLU A 503 22.42 -8.98 10.43
N LEU A 504 22.14 -8.99 9.14
CA LEU A 504 21.33 -7.95 8.48
C LEU A 504 19.93 -7.83 9.09
N GLY A 505 19.33 -8.97 9.47
CA GLY A 505 18.02 -9.02 10.11
C GLY A 505 17.95 -8.25 11.44
N LYS A 506 19.05 -8.14 12.19
CA LYS A 506 19.11 -7.34 13.42
C LYS A 506 18.89 -5.84 13.19
N TRP A 507 19.23 -5.34 12.01
CA TRP A 507 19.05 -3.95 11.60
C TRP A 507 17.63 -3.66 11.09
N ILE A 508 16.92 -4.71 10.66
CA ILE A 508 15.58 -4.62 10.06
C ILE A 508 14.49 -4.85 11.11
N THR A 509 14.71 -5.79 12.03
CA THR A 509 13.73 -6.14 13.07
C THR A 509 13.96 -5.25 14.30
N PRO A 510 12.95 -4.56 14.85
CA PRO A 510 13.12 -3.83 16.10
C PRO A 510 13.49 -4.83 17.21
N GLU A 511 14.52 -4.53 17.99
CA GLU A 511 14.72 -5.22 19.27
C GLU A 511 13.42 -5.11 20.08
N ARG A 512 12.86 -6.26 20.47
CA ARG A 512 11.75 -6.28 21.41
C ARG A 512 12.33 -5.78 22.76
N THR A 513 12.13 -4.49 23.02
CA THR A 513 12.30 -3.92 24.36
C THR A 513 11.23 -4.46 25.30
#